data_a42cc8c20905544cff308129d26afa04
#
_entry.id   a42cc8c20905544cff308129d26afa04
#
_cell.length_a   1.000
_cell.length_b   1.000
_cell.length_c   1.000
_cell.angle_alpha   90.00
_cell.angle_beta   90.00
_cell.angle_gamma   90.00
#
_symmetry.space_group_name_H-M   'P 1'
#
loop_
_entity.id
_entity.type
_entity.pdbx_description
1 polymer ?
#
loop_
_entity_poly.entity_id
_entity_poly.type
_entity_poly.pdbx_seq_one_letter_code
_entity_poly.pdbx_strand_id
1 'polypeptide(L)'
;MSDQKNIIAPSILASDFARLGEEVRNVLDAGADWVHFDVMDNHYVPNLTIGPMVCKALREYGIKEFIDVHLMIDPVDDLAQSFIDAGADLISFHPEATKHIHRSIHAIKDKGCKAGLVYNPATPLHTLESVLEDLDLVLIMSVNPGFGGQSFIHSSLEKIAQVLSLIHI
;
A
#
# COMPACT_ATOMS: atom_id res chain seq x y z
N MET A 1 0.60 -2.40 -28.38
CA MET A 1 0.19 -1.74 -27.13
C MET A 1 -0.56 -2.81 -26.36
N SER A 2 -0.03 -3.30 -25.26
CA SER A 2 -0.74 -4.29 -24.43
C SER A 2 -1.98 -3.60 -23.84
N ASP A 3 -3.14 -4.24 -23.94
CA ASP A 3 -4.36 -3.85 -23.20
C ASP A 3 -4.11 -4.00 -21.69
N GLN A 4 -3.34 -3.09 -21.13
CA GLN A 4 -3.07 -3.08 -19.70
C GLN A 4 -4.31 -2.51 -19.01
N LYS A 5 -5.10 -3.40 -18.41
CA LYS A 5 -6.30 -3.02 -17.65
C LYS A 5 -5.87 -2.13 -16.47
N ASN A 6 -6.49 -0.96 -16.33
CA ASN A 6 -6.36 -0.16 -15.12
C ASN A 6 -6.98 -0.90 -13.94
N ILE A 7 -6.26 -1.00 -12.83
CA ILE A 7 -6.74 -1.59 -11.58
C ILE A 7 -7.28 -0.47 -10.69
N ILE A 8 -8.47 -0.66 -10.15
CA ILE A 8 -9.11 0.25 -9.20
C ILE A 8 -9.03 -0.37 -7.81
N ALA A 9 -8.30 0.31 -6.89
CA ALA A 9 -8.08 -0.12 -5.52
C ALA A 9 -8.55 0.99 -4.55
N PRO A 10 -9.85 1.06 -4.20
CA PRO A 10 -10.33 2.06 -3.26
C PRO A 10 -9.81 1.80 -1.85
N SER A 11 -9.41 2.89 -1.16
CA SER A 11 -9.07 2.84 0.25
C SER A 11 -10.32 2.68 1.11
N ILE A 12 -10.24 1.78 2.08
CA ILE A 12 -11.29 1.55 3.07
C ILE A 12 -11.19 2.48 4.29
N LEU A 13 -10.25 3.42 4.28
CA LEU A 13 -10.00 4.35 5.40
C LEU A 13 -11.24 5.18 5.78
N ALA A 14 -12.10 5.51 4.82
CA ALA A 14 -13.31 6.31 5.02
C ALA A 14 -14.59 5.47 5.17
N SER A 15 -14.50 4.15 5.28
CA SER A 15 -15.63 3.25 5.41
C SER A 15 -16.30 3.34 6.79
N ASP A 16 -17.55 2.91 6.88
CA ASP A 16 -18.21 2.63 8.16
C ASP A 16 -17.64 1.35 8.78
N PHE A 17 -16.73 1.51 9.74
CA PHE A 17 -16.04 0.40 10.40
C PHE A 17 -16.98 -0.53 11.16
N ALA A 18 -18.18 -0.07 11.56
CA ALA A 18 -19.19 -0.94 12.18
C ALA A 18 -19.77 -1.97 11.19
N ARG A 19 -19.61 -1.72 9.87
CA ARG A 19 -20.10 -2.60 8.80
C ARG A 19 -19.06 -2.81 7.71
N LEU A 20 -17.78 -2.83 8.09
CA LEU A 20 -16.65 -2.81 7.16
C LEU A 20 -16.72 -3.91 6.10
N GLY A 21 -17.11 -5.13 6.47
CA GLY A 21 -17.27 -6.24 5.52
C GLY A 21 -18.30 -5.95 4.41
N GLU A 22 -19.44 -5.33 4.77
CA GLU A 22 -20.46 -4.91 3.80
C GLU A 22 -19.94 -3.78 2.90
N GLU A 23 -19.27 -2.77 3.48
CA GLU A 23 -18.68 -1.65 2.75
C GLU A 23 -17.68 -2.14 1.70
N VAL A 24 -16.79 -3.05 2.09
CA VAL A 24 -15.81 -3.67 1.19
C VAL A 24 -16.51 -4.45 0.08
N ARG A 25 -17.52 -5.27 0.41
CA ARG A 25 -18.27 -6.03 -0.59
C ARG A 25 -18.97 -5.08 -1.59
N ASN A 26 -19.58 -4.01 -1.12
CA ASN A 26 -20.28 -3.04 -1.95
C ASN A 26 -19.34 -2.37 -2.98
N VAL A 27 -18.13 -1.97 -2.60
CA VAL A 27 -17.19 -1.36 -3.56
C VAL A 27 -16.64 -2.36 -4.56
N LEU A 28 -16.43 -3.62 -4.16
CA LEU A 28 -16.01 -4.71 -5.05
C LEU A 28 -17.12 -5.05 -6.05
N ASP A 29 -18.36 -5.16 -5.60
CA ASP A 29 -19.54 -5.41 -6.46
C ASP A 29 -19.79 -4.23 -7.42
N ALA A 30 -19.39 -3.01 -7.05
CA ALA A 30 -19.43 -1.83 -7.91
C ALA A 30 -18.31 -1.79 -8.96
N GLY A 31 -17.37 -2.75 -8.93
CA GLY A 31 -16.32 -2.92 -9.94
C GLY A 31 -14.90 -2.56 -9.49
N ALA A 32 -14.64 -2.39 -8.20
CA ALA A 32 -13.28 -2.33 -7.70
C ALA A 32 -12.56 -3.67 -7.91
N ASP A 33 -11.27 -3.62 -8.22
CA ASP A 33 -10.47 -4.82 -8.46
C ASP A 33 -9.76 -5.29 -7.17
N TRP A 34 -9.29 -4.35 -6.34
CA TRP A 34 -8.55 -4.59 -5.10
C TRP A 34 -9.16 -3.82 -3.94
N VAL A 35 -8.70 -4.12 -2.75
CA VAL A 35 -8.98 -3.36 -1.52
C VAL A 35 -7.68 -2.71 -1.06
N HIS A 36 -7.65 -1.38 -0.95
CA HIS A 36 -6.51 -0.64 -0.40
C HIS A 36 -6.69 -0.41 1.10
N PHE A 37 -5.72 -0.87 1.90
CA PHE A 37 -5.79 -0.97 3.35
C PHE A 37 -4.73 -0.06 3.99
N ASP A 38 -5.12 1.16 4.38
CA ASP A 38 -4.22 2.18 4.95
C ASP A 38 -3.99 1.96 6.44
N VAL A 39 -2.75 1.62 6.81
CA VAL A 39 -2.33 1.33 8.19
C VAL A 39 -1.46 2.45 8.73
N MET A 40 -1.83 2.99 9.88
CA MET A 40 -1.14 4.09 10.55
C MET A 40 -0.94 3.76 12.03
N ASP A 41 0.24 4.08 12.57
CA ASP A 41 0.68 3.71 13.92
C ASP A 41 0.76 4.88 14.91
N ASN A 42 0.39 6.09 14.47
CA ASN A 42 0.59 7.33 15.23
C ASN A 42 2.06 7.64 15.54
N HIS A 43 2.98 7.05 14.79
CA HIS A 43 4.42 7.31 14.89
C HIS A 43 4.96 7.85 13.56
N TYR A 44 4.80 7.10 12.47
CA TYR A 44 5.19 7.56 11.14
C TYR A 44 4.33 8.74 10.66
N VAL A 45 3.03 8.71 10.94
CA VAL A 45 2.06 9.78 10.68
C VAL A 45 1.26 10.09 11.95
N PRO A 46 0.75 11.34 12.14
CA PRO A 46 0.01 11.73 13.34
C PRO A 46 -1.45 11.24 13.31
N ASN A 47 -1.65 9.96 13.01
CA ASN A 47 -2.94 9.30 12.99
C ASN A 47 -2.78 7.80 13.31
N LEU A 48 -3.81 7.19 13.89
CA LEU A 48 -3.88 5.77 14.20
C LEU A 48 -5.09 5.18 13.50
N THR A 49 -4.94 4.05 12.79
CA THR A 49 -6.06 3.44 12.07
C THR A 49 -6.32 2.01 12.52
N ILE A 50 -5.97 1.02 11.73
CA ILE A 50 -6.39 -0.38 11.85
C ILE A 50 -5.18 -1.31 11.83
N GLY A 51 -5.35 -2.47 12.44
CA GLY A 51 -4.29 -3.47 12.56
C GLY A 51 -4.59 -4.78 11.81
N PRO A 52 -3.66 -5.77 11.92
CA PRO A 52 -3.77 -7.05 11.22
C PRO A 52 -5.06 -7.81 11.53
N MET A 53 -5.62 -7.64 12.72
CA MET A 53 -6.90 -8.28 13.11
C MET A 53 -8.06 -7.89 12.20
N VAL A 54 -8.06 -6.66 11.66
CA VAL A 54 -9.11 -6.18 10.75
C VAL A 54 -8.93 -6.80 9.36
N CYS A 55 -7.69 -6.93 8.87
CA CYS A 55 -7.39 -7.66 7.63
C CYS A 55 -7.87 -9.12 7.73
N LYS A 56 -7.54 -9.80 8.82
CA LYS A 56 -7.99 -11.16 9.10
C LYS A 56 -9.53 -11.25 9.13
N ALA A 57 -10.20 -10.31 9.80
CA ALA A 57 -11.67 -10.27 9.88
C ALA A 57 -12.32 -10.12 8.49
N LEU A 58 -11.74 -9.33 7.58
CA LEU A 58 -12.21 -9.23 6.20
C LEU A 58 -12.06 -10.57 5.46
N ARG A 59 -10.94 -11.28 5.64
CA ARG A 59 -10.77 -12.64 5.09
C ARG A 59 -11.80 -13.63 5.62
N GLU A 60 -12.03 -13.61 6.94
CA GLU A 60 -13.05 -14.45 7.59
C GLU A 60 -14.48 -14.09 7.17
N TYR A 61 -14.76 -12.82 6.88
CA TYR A 61 -16.03 -12.35 6.31
C TYR A 61 -16.27 -12.88 4.89
N GLY A 62 -15.21 -13.33 4.20
CA GLY A 62 -15.30 -13.92 2.86
C GLY A 62 -14.78 -13.02 1.74
N ILE A 63 -14.03 -11.96 2.04
CA ILE A 63 -13.31 -11.16 1.03
C ILE A 63 -12.14 -11.99 0.51
N LYS A 64 -12.19 -12.38 -0.76
CA LYS A 64 -11.16 -13.18 -1.46
C LYS A 64 -10.32 -12.34 -2.42
N GLU A 65 -10.82 -11.18 -2.77
CA GLU A 65 -10.21 -10.22 -3.66
C GLU A 65 -8.88 -9.72 -3.08
N PHE A 66 -8.03 -9.16 -3.92
CA PHE A 66 -6.68 -8.75 -3.56
C PHE A 66 -6.68 -7.64 -2.52
N ILE A 67 -5.99 -7.85 -1.40
CA ILE A 67 -5.79 -6.84 -0.33
C ILE A 67 -4.37 -6.29 -0.43
N ASP A 68 -4.29 -5.02 -0.82
CA ASP A 68 -3.08 -4.19 -0.89
C ASP A 68 -2.95 -3.40 0.41
N VAL A 69 -1.99 -3.74 1.24
CA VAL A 69 -1.75 -3.12 2.55
C VAL A 69 -0.65 -2.08 2.43
N HIS A 70 -1.00 -0.82 2.66
CA HIS A 70 -0.08 0.31 2.71
C HIS A 70 0.29 0.63 4.17
N LEU A 71 1.56 0.43 4.52
CA LEU A 71 2.08 0.62 5.87
C LEU A 71 2.70 2.03 6.03
N MET A 72 1.99 2.92 6.69
CA MET A 72 2.47 4.20 7.20
C MET A 72 2.86 4.04 8.67
N ILE A 73 3.90 3.24 8.91
CA ILE A 73 4.39 2.83 10.23
C ILE A 73 5.91 2.85 10.31
N ASP A 74 6.46 3.00 11.50
CA ASP A 74 7.90 2.93 11.79
C ASP A 74 8.15 2.30 13.18
N PRO A 75 8.89 1.17 13.30
CA PRO A 75 9.52 0.38 12.21
C PRO A 75 8.53 -0.54 11.48
N VAL A 76 8.86 -0.90 10.22
CA VAL A 76 7.94 -1.64 9.35
C VAL A 76 7.99 -3.16 9.52
N ASP A 77 9.17 -3.74 9.80
CA ASP A 77 9.45 -5.17 9.58
C ASP A 77 8.50 -6.11 10.38
N ASP A 78 8.31 -5.86 11.68
CA ASP A 78 7.52 -6.74 12.56
C ASP A 78 6.03 -6.73 12.20
N LEU A 79 5.49 -5.55 11.87
CA LEU A 79 4.07 -5.42 11.55
C LEU A 79 3.75 -5.93 10.14
N ALA A 80 4.68 -5.80 9.20
CA ALA A 80 4.55 -6.38 7.86
C ALA A 80 4.29 -7.90 7.95
N GLN A 81 5.06 -8.63 8.78
CA GLN A 81 4.84 -10.05 8.99
C GLN A 81 3.45 -10.35 9.53
N SER A 82 2.97 -9.56 10.48
CA SER A 82 1.64 -9.75 11.07
C SER A 82 0.51 -9.58 10.05
N PHE A 83 0.66 -8.65 9.08
CA PHE A 83 -0.31 -8.47 7.99
C PHE A 83 -0.26 -9.61 6.97
N ILE A 84 0.93 -10.15 6.66
CA ILE A 84 1.07 -11.33 5.82
C ILE A 84 0.32 -12.51 6.43
N ASP A 85 0.52 -12.76 7.72
CA ASP A 85 -0.15 -13.84 8.45
C ASP A 85 -1.69 -13.61 8.55
N ALA A 86 -2.13 -12.36 8.47
CA ALA A 86 -3.55 -11.99 8.41
C ALA A 86 -4.17 -12.11 7.02
N GLY A 87 -3.36 -12.39 5.98
CA GLY A 87 -3.83 -12.65 4.62
C GLY A 87 -3.72 -11.47 3.65
N ALA A 88 -2.80 -10.54 3.88
CA ALA A 88 -2.44 -9.52 2.88
C ALA A 88 -1.81 -10.18 1.65
N ASP A 89 -2.14 -9.68 0.44
CA ASP A 89 -1.56 -10.15 -0.81
C ASP A 89 -0.35 -9.31 -1.24
N LEU A 90 -0.34 -8.04 -0.84
CA LEU A 90 0.73 -7.09 -1.08
C LEU A 90 0.94 -6.22 0.16
N ILE A 91 2.21 -5.99 0.49
CA ILE A 91 2.63 -5.03 1.51
C ILE A 91 3.45 -3.94 0.82
N SER A 92 3.02 -2.70 0.95
CA SER A 92 3.78 -1.53 0.53
C SER A 92 4.16 -0.68 1.74
N PHE A 93 5.39 -0.14 1.73
CA PHE A 93 5.92 0.64 2.83
C PHE A 93 6.82 1.78 2.35
N HIS A 94 7.04 2.77 3.20
CA HIS A 94 7.89 3.91 2.90
C HIS A 94 9.37 3.59 3.10
N PRO A 95 10.27 3.99 2.20
CA PRO A 95 11.70 3.71 2.34
C PRO A 95 12.30 4.31 3.61
N GLU A 96 11.71 5.38 4.14
CA GLU A 96 12.12 6.03 5.39
C GLU A 96 11.82 5.18 6.64
N ALA A 97 10.89 4.23 6.56
CA ALA A 97 10.44 3.39 7.68
C ALA A 97 11.38 2.21 7.98
N THR A 98 12.46 2.05 7.25
CA THR A 98 13.47 1.01 7.47
C THR A 98 14.88 1.51 7.14
N LYS A 99 15.88 0.98 7.85
CA LYS A 99 17.30 1.23 7.53
C LYS A 99 17.84 0.33 6.41
N HIS A 100 17.09 -0.74 6.07
CA HIS A 100 17.54 -1.80 5.17
C HIS A 100 16.44 -2.19 4.17
N ILE A 101 16.10 -1.28 3.25
CA ILE A 101 15.00 -1.41 2.29
C ILE A 101 15.01 -2.78 1.57
N HIS A 102 16.15 -3.17 1.00
CA HIS A 102 16.29 -4.44 0.29
C HIS A 102 15.95 -5.64 1.19
N ARG A 103 16.44 -5.66 2.45
CA ARG A 103 16.13 -6.73 3.42
C ARG A 103 14.62 -6.79 3.72
N SER A 104 13.98 -5.65 3.93
CA SER A 104 12.54 -5.58 4.22
C SER A 104 11.70 -6.07 3.04
N ILE A 105 12.07 -5.71 1.80
CA ILE A 105 11.43 -6.22 0.57
C ILE A 105 11.53 -7.76 0.52
N HIS A 106 12.72 -8.31 0.69
CA HIS A 106 12.92 -9.76 0.63
C HIS A 106 12.23 -10.50 1.77
N ALA A 107 12.20 -9.94 2.98
CA ALA A 107 11.46 -10.53 4.11
C ALA A 107 9.96 -10.68 3.82
N ILE A 108 9.37 -9.75 3.08
CA ILE A 108 7.98 -9.83 2.61
C ILE A 108 7.84 -10.90 1.50
N LYS A 109 8.72 -10.86 0.49
CA LYS A 109 8.64 -11.77 -0.68
C LYS A 109 8.93 -13.22 -0.32
N ASP A 110 9.83 -13.50 0.61
CA ASP A 110 10.15 -14.85 1.10
C ASP A 110 8.96 -15.56 1.76
N LYS A 111 7.94 -14.78 2.16
CA LYS A 111 6.67 -15.31 2.68
C LYS A 111 5.58 -15.48 1.62
N GLY A 112 5.91 -15.25 0.35
CA GLY A 112 4.97 -15.36 -0.75
C GLY A 112 4.03 -14.16 -0.93
N CYS A 113 4.25 -13.07 -0.19
CA CYS A 113 3.53 -11.82 -0.33
C CYS A 113 4.24 -10.91 -1.35
N LYS A 114 3.51 -10.11 -2.08
CA LYS A 114 4.07 -9.09 -2.97
C LYS A 114 4.60 -7.91 -2.17
N ALA A 115 5.64 -7.24 -2.68
CA ALA A 115 6.27 -6.11 -2.01
C ALA A 115 6.23 -4.84 -2.85
N GLY A 116 5.94 -3.71 -2.21
CA GLY A 116 5.92 -2.39 -2.83
C GLY A 116 6.66 -1.34 -2.03
N LEU A 117 7.10 -0.27 -2.70
CA LEU A 117 7.60 0.95 -2.06
C LEU A 117 6.67 2.13 -2.32
N VAL A 118 6.52 2.96 -1.29
CA VAL A 118 5.67 4.15 -1.30
C VAL A 118 6.53 5.39 -1.16
N TYR A 119 6.38 6.32 -2.08
CA TYR A 119 7.14 7.59 -2.07
C TYR A 119 6.24 8.77 -1.74
N ASN A 120 6.57 9.47 -0.66
CA ASN A 120 5.92 10.73 -0.30
C ASN A 120 6.17 11.82 -1.35
N PRO A 121 5.36 12.89 -1.37
CA PRO A 121 5.56 13.97 -2.33
C PRO A 121 6.98 14.55 -2.34
N ALA A 122 7.63 14.65 -1.17
CA ALA A 122 8.99 15.20 -1.03
C ALA A 122 10.11 14.14 -1.02
N THR A 123 9.79 12.84 -0.95
CA THR A 123 10.82 11.78 -0.93
C THR A 123 11.44 11.59 -2.30
N PRO A 124 12.77 11.71 -2.46
CA PRO A 124 13.44 11.50 -3.73
C PRO A 124 13.45 10.02 -4.15
N LEU A 125 13.49 9.75 -5.46
CA LEU A 125 13.41 8.40 -6.03
C LEU A 125 14.77 7.65 -6.09
N HIS A 126 15.87 8.23 -5.63
CA HIS A 126 17.21 7.67 -5.82
C HIS A 126 17.41 6.26 -5.24
N THR A 127 16.62 5.87 -4.23
CA THR A 127 16.68 4.52 -3.66
C THR A 127 15.96 3.48 -4.52
N LEU A 128 15.04 3.93 -5.40
CA LEU A 128 14.21 3.04 -6.22
C LEU A 128 15.04 2.24 -7.23
N GLU A 129 16.00 2.89 -7.89
CA GLU A 129 16.82 2.26 -8.93
C GLU A 129 17.55 1.00 -8.43
N SER A 130 17.95 1.00 -7.15
CA SER A 130 18.70 -0.11 -6.56
C SER A 130 17.86 -1.33 -6.19
N VAL A 131 16.53 -1.20 -6.18
CA VAL A 131 15.61 -2.27 -5.73
C VAL A 131 14.42 -2.47 -6.69
N LEU A 132 14.41 -1.78 -7.82
CA LEU A 132 13.27 -1.76 -8.76
C LEU A 132 12.88 -3.17 -9.25
N GLU A 133 13.88 -4.02 -9.54
CA GLU A 133 13.67 -5.38 -10.02
C GLU A 133 13.04 -6.31 -8.96
N ASP A 134 13.15 -5.95 -7.69
CA ASP A 134 12.59 -6.71 -6.58
C ASP A 134 11.14 -6.33 -6.25
N LEU A 135 10.64 -5.22 -6.81
CA LEU A 135 9.34 -4.66 -6.49
C LEU A 135 8.22 -5.17 -7.40
N ASP A 136 7.07 -5.38 -6.80
CA ASP A 136 5.82 -5.66 -7.51
C ASP A 136 4.96 -4.40 -7.69
N LEU A 137 5.21 -3.35 -6.89
CA LEU A 137 4.46 -2.09 -6.92
C LEU A 137 5.32 -0.89 -6.49
N VAL A 138 5.12 0.23 -7.16
CA VAL A 138 5.59 1.55 -6.71
C VAL A 138 4.37 2.47 -6.56
N LEU A 139 4.11 2.93 -5.34
CA LEU A 139 3.03 3.87 -5.03
C LEU A 139 3.58 5.28 -4.89
N ILE A 140 3.05 6.21 -5.68
CA ILE A 140 3.39 7.63 -5.59
C ILE A 140 2.27 8.36 -4.86
N MET A 141 2.59 8.89 -3.68
CA MET A 141 1.65 9.70 -2.91
C MET A 141 1.40 11.03 -3.61
N SER A 142 0.15 11.33 -3.85
CA SER A 142 -0.31 12.62 -4.40
C SER A 142 -0.89 13.56 -3.34
N VAL A 143 -0.83 13.15 -2.08
CA VAL A 143 -1.13 13.91 -0.87
C VAL A 143 -0.12 13.54 0.21
N ASN A 144 -0.03 14.29 1.30
CA ASN A 144 0.77 13.85 2.44
C ASN A 144 0.08 12.65 3.13
N PRO A 145 0.83 11.61 3.54
CA PRO A 145 0.24 10.47 4.24
C PRO A 145 -0.38 10.88 5.58
N GLY A 146 -1.40 10.14 6.03
CA GLY A 146 -2.02 10.30 7.33
C GLY A 146 -3.51 10.62 7.34
N PHE A 147 -4.04 11.30 6.32
CA PHE A 147 -5.45 11.69 6.26
C PHE A 147 -5.99 11.66 4.82
N GLY A 148 -7.26 11.30 4.67
CA GLY A 148 -7.99 11.41 3.41
C GLY A 148 -8.49 12.84 3.13
N GLY A 149 -9.07 13.06 1.94
CA GLY A 149 -9.76 14.32 1.59
C GLY A 149 -8.85 15.53 1.33
N GLN A 150 -7.56 15.33 1.16
CA GLN A 150 -6.59 16.39 0.89
C GLN A 150 -6.58 16.83 -0.59
N SER A 151 -6.12 18.05 -0.83
CA SER A 151 -5.91 18.56 -2.19
C SER A 151 -4.74 17.86 -2.87
N PHE A 152 -4.90 17.55 -4.17
CA PHE A 152 -3.90 16.91 -4.99
C PHE A 152 -2.62 17.76 -5.10
N ILE A 153 -1.47 17.13 -4.89
CA ILE A 153 -0.14 17.76 -5.01
C ILE A 153 0.37 17.57 -6.43
N HIS A 154 0.36 18.62 -7.24
CA HIS A 154 0.66 18.56 -8.68
C HIS A 154 2.07 18.08 -9.03
N SER A 155 3.07 18.31 -8.15
CA SER A 155 4.44 17.81 -8.37
C SER A 155 4.55 16.28 -8.39
N SER A 156 3.54 15.55 -7.90
CA SER A 156 3.48 14.09 -8.00
C SER A 156 3.40 13.59 -9.44
N LEU A 157 2.84 14.38 -10.37
CA LEU A 157 2.77 14.03 -11.79
C LEU A 157 4.15 13.85 -12.42
N GLU A 158 5.09 14.76 -12.11
CA GLU A 158 6.46 14.64 -12.57
C GLU A 158 7.14 13.39 -12.00
N LYS A 159 6.90 13.10 -10.71
CA LYS A 159 7.43 11.90 -10.05
C LYS A 159 6.88 10.62 -10.68
N ILE A 160 5.59 10.58 -11.02
CA ILE A 160 4.98 9.45 -11.74
C ILE A 160 5.67 9.26 -13.11
N ALA A 161 5.88 10.33 -13.86
CA ALA A 161 6.57 10.26 -15.16
C ALA A 161 8.00 9.73 -15.03
N GLN A 162 8.74 10.14 -13.99
CA GLN A 162 10.08 9.62 -13.70
C GLN A 162 10.05 8.12 -13.40
N VAL A 163 9.14 7.65 -12.54
CA VAL A 163 9.00 6.21 -12.24
C VAL A 163 8.65 5.41 -13.49
N LEU A 164 7.70 5.88 -14.30
CA LEU A 164 7.33 5.22 -15.55
C LEU A 164 8.52 5.13 -16.52
N SER A 165 9.37 6.14 -16.55
CA SER A 165 10.60 6.11 -17.35
C SER A 165 11.59 5.04 -16.89
N LEU A 166 11.68 4.79 -15.58
CA LEU A 166 12.54 3.73 -15.03
C LEU A 166 12.03 2.32 -15.33
N ILE A 167 10.71 2.14 -15.37
CA ILE A 167 10.08 0.83 -15.61
C ILE A 167 10.11 0.42 -17.10
N HIS A 168 10.13 1.38 -18.02
CA HIS A 168 10.01 1.13 -19.47
C HIS A 168 11.36 1.19 -20.22
N ILE A 169 12.48 1.05 -19.53
CA ILE A 169 13.82 0.98 -20.14
C ILE A 169 14.06 -0.36 -20.83
#